data_6d21f5e7d8c8d25a7861ea083a0dc17d
#
_entry.id   6d21f5e7d8c8d25a7861ea083a0dc17d
#
_cell.length_a   1.000
_cell.length_b   1.000
_cell.length_c   1.000
_cell.angle_alpha   90.00
_cell.angle_beta   90.00
_cell.angle_gamma   90.00
#
_symmetry.space_group_name_H-M   'P 1'
#
loop_
_entity.id
_entity.type
_entity.pdbx_description
1 polymer ?
#
loop_
_entity_poly.entity_id
_entity_poly.type
_entity_poly.pdbx_seq_one_letter_code
_entity_poly.pdbx_strand_id
1 'polypeptide(L)'
;QFENPYSTEKYNKVTDGTDRVYKRAKELGVKVAFGTDALFDPAAAAAQGRMLAKLKRWYTPYEILKMATSTNAELLMLCGPRNPYRLGPIGVIEEGAYADMLLIDGNPLENIDLVANPDENFVMIMKDGKVYKNTIQ
;
A
#
# COMPACT_ATOMS: atom_id res chain seq x y z
N GLN A 1 -21.22 -10.40 -10.74
CA GLN A 1 -22.25 -11.31 -10.20
C GLN A 1 -21.73 -12.73 -10.39
N PHE A 2 -21.64 -13.52 -9.31
CA PHE A 2 -21.17 -14.90 -9.42
C PHE A 2 -22.34 -15.78 -9.90
N GLU A 3 -22.08 -16.71 -10.82
CA GLU A 3 -23.08 -17.66 -11.32
C GLU A 3 -23.51 -18.68 -10.25
N ASN A 4 -22.65 -18.93 -9.26
CA ASN A 4 -22.88 -19.91 -8.21
C ASN A 4 -23.36 -19.23 -6.91
N PRO A 5 -24.55 -19.61 -6.35
CA PRO A 5 -25.07 -19.06 -5.10
C PRO A 5 -24.12 -19.20 -3.91
N TYR A 6 -23.38 -20.30 -3.82
CA TYR A 6 -22.38 -20.51 -2.78
C TYR A 6 -21.24 -19.49 -2.86
N SER A 7 -20.77 -19.16 -4.06
CA SER A 7 -19.75 -18.15 -4.28
C SER A 7 -20.23 -16.76 -3.90
N THR A 8 -21.51 -16.45 -4.19
CA THR A 8 -22.15 -15.19 -3.79
C THR A 8 -22.27 -15.09 -2.28
N GLU A 9 -22.69 -16.14 -1.59
CA GLU A 9 -22.78 -16.17 -0.12
C GLU A 9 -21.41 -15.99 0.52
N LYS A 10 -20.39 -16.70 0.02
CA LYS A 10 -19.02 -16.57 0.50
C LYS A 10 -18.47 -15.15 0.30
N TYR A 11 -18.68 -14.56 -0.87
CA TYR A 11 -18.30 -13.19 -1.17
C TYR A 11 -18.93 -12.19 -0.18
N ASN A 12 -20.24 -12.30 0.06
CA ASN A 12 -20.96 -11.44 0.99
C ASN A 12 -20.40 -11.58 2.41
N LYS A 13 -20.17 -12.80 2.89
CA LYS A 13 -19.55 -13.05 4.21
C LYS A 13 -18.19 -12.40 4.35
N VAL A 14 -17.34 -12.49 3.31
CA VAL A 14 -16.01 -11.85 3.31
C VAL A 14 -16.16 -10.33 3.31
N THR A 15 -17.02 -9.79 2.47
CA THR A 15 -17.22 -8.34 2.36
C THR A 15 -17.77 -7.75 3.66
N ASP A 16 -18.79 -8.37 4.24
CA ASP A 16 -19.37 -7.94 5.53
C ASP A 16 -18.37 -8.09 6.69
N GLY A 17 -17.49 -9.09 6.59
CA GLY A 17 -16.42 -9.31 7.57
C GLY A 17 -15.33 -8.25 7.54
N THR A 18 -15.08 -7.64 6.38
CA THR A 18 -13.97 -6.70 6.17
C THR A 18 -14.07 -5.48 7.08
N ASP A 19 -15.22 -4.85 7.17
CA ASP A 19 -15.45 -3.70 8.06
C ASP A 19 -15.18 -4.04 9.52
N ARG A 20 -15.64 -5.19 9.95
CA ARG A 20 -15.49 -5.67 11.32
C ARG A 20 -14.03 -5.96 11.66
N VAL A 21 -13.30 -6.58 10.73
CA VAL A 21 -11.88 -6.92 10.92
C VAL A 21 -11.03 -5.66 11.04
N TYR A 22 -11.17 -4.69 10.13
CA TYR A 22 -10.39 -3.46 10.18
C TYR A 22 -10.71 -2.60 11.40
N LYS A 23 -11.99 -2.46 11.77
CA LYS A 23 -12.38 -1.77 13.00
C LYS A 23 -11.76 -2.42 14.23
N ARG A 24 -11.83 -3.74 14.31
CA ARG A 24 -11.30 -4.49 15.46
C ARG A 24 -9.77 -4.43 15.53
N ALA A 25 -9.09 -4.50 14.40
CA ALA A 25 -7.65 -4.33 14.34
C ALA A 25 -7.22 -2.95 14.88
N LYS A 26 -7.95 -1.90 14.49
CA LYS A 26 -7.69 -0.54 14.97
C LYS A 26 -7.96 -0.38 16.47
N GLU A 27 -9.08 -0.90 16.97
CA GLU A 27 -9.43 -0.89 18.40
C GLU A 27 -8.37 -1.58 19.27
N LEU A 28 -7.81 -2.68 18.78
CA LEU A 28 -6.81 -3.47 19.50
C LEU A 28 -5.37 -3.01 19.27
N GLY A 29 -5.15 -1.97 18.47
CA GLY A 29 -3.81 -1.49 18.12
C GLY A 29 -2.97 -2.51 17.33
N VAL A 30 -3.61 -3.41 16.60
CA VAL A 30 -2.91 -4.40 15.77
C VAL A 30 -2.22 -3.69 14.60
N LYS A 31 -0.93 -3.94 14.41
CA LYS A 31 -0.21 -3.46 13.24
C LYS A 31 -0.75 -4.14 11.97
N VAL A 32 -1.18 -3.32 11.02
CA VAL A 32 -1.68 -3.79 9.73
C VAL A 32 -0.71 -3.36 8.64
N ALA A 33 -0.22 -4.32 7.87
CA ALA A 33 0.58 -4.10 6.67
C ALA A 33 -0.32 -4.11 5.43
N PHE A 34 0.09 -3.43 4.36
CA PHE A 34 -0.66 -3.37 3.11
C PHE A 34 -0.17 -4.42 2.12
N GLY A 35 -1.12 -5.14 1.52
CA GLY A 35 -0.88 -6.04 0.40
C GLY A 35 -2.12 -6.12 -0.47
N THR A 36 -1.93 -6.27 -1.79
CA THR A 36 -3.03 -6.27 -2.78
C THR A 36 -3.56 -7.66 -3.11
N ASP A 37 -2.73 -8.69 -2.93
CA ASP A 37 -3.00 -10.06 -3.39
C ASP A 37 -3.40 -10.12 -4.90
N ALA A 38 -2.87 -9.17 -5.68
CA ALA A 38 -3.17 -9.04 -7.11
C ALA A 38 -2.32 -10.05 -7.92
N LEU A 39 -2.69 -11.33 -7.85
CA LEU A 39 -2.03 -12.41 -8.59
C LEU A 39 -2.78 -12.68 -9.90
N PHE A 40 -2.02 -12.92 -10.97
CA PHE A 40 -2.52 -13.32 -12.29
C PHE A 40 -3.49 -12.33 -12.96
N ASP A 41 -3.60 -11.09 -12.44
CA ASP A 41 -4.42 -10.02 -12.99
C ASP A 41 -3.57 -8.75 -13.18
N PRO A 42 -3.08 -8.49 -14.40
CA PRO A 42 -2.27 -7.29 -14.69
C PRO A 42 -3.01 -5.98 -14.43
N ALA A 43 -4.33 -5.94 -14.65
CA ALA A 43 -5.14 -4.75 -14.41
C ALA A 43 -5.27 -4.46 -12.91
N ALA A 44 -5.47 -5.50 -12.10
CA ALA A 44 -5.46 -5.36 -10.64
C ALA A 44 -4.07 -4.96 -10.13
N ALA A 45 -2.99 -5.53 -10.68
CA ALA A 45 -1.62 -5.16 -10.35
C ALA A 45 -1.33 -3.69 -10.67
N ALA A 46 -1.80 -3.18 -11.82
CA ALA A 46 -1.69 -1.77 -12.18
C ALA A 46 -2.54 -0.84 -11.28
N ALA A 47 -3.54 -1.38 -10.58
CA ALA A 47 -4.47 -0.63 -9.74
C ALA A 47 -4.07 -0.57 -8.25
N GLN A 48 -2.83 -0.90 -7.89
CA GLN A 48 -2.37 -0.97 -6.49
C GLN A 48 -2.63 0.31 -5.70
N GLY A 49 -2.36 1.48 -6.28
CA GLY A 49 -2.64 2.77 -5.65
C GLY A 49 -4.13 2.95 -5.32
N ARG A 50 -5.03 2.53 -6.21
CA ARG A 50 -6.47 2.55 -5.94
C ARG A 50 -6.88 1.60 -4.82
N MET A 51 -6.24 0.44 -4.73
CA MET A 51 -6.48 -0.50 -3.63
C MET A 51 -6.02 0.09 -2.29
N LEU A 52 -4.86 0.75 -2.27
CA LEU A 52 -4.36 1.45 -1.10
C LEU A 52 -5.32 2.56 -0.65
N ALA A 53 -5.74 3.42 -1.57
CA ALA A 53 -6.65 4.53 -1.29
C ALA A 53 -8.02 4.09 -0.73
N LYS A 54 -8.50 2.87 -1.06
CA LYS A 54 -9.75 2.33 -0.48
C LYS A 54 -9.71 2.18 1.04
N LEU A 55 -8.52 2.06 1.63
CA LEU A 55 -8.38 1.95 3.09
C LEU A 55 -8.83 3.21 3.84
N LYS A 56 -9.03 4.36 3.16
CA LYS A 56 -9.60 5.58 3.75
C LYS A 56 -10.98 5.37 4.41
N ARG A 57 -11.64 4.27 4.10
CA ARG A 57 -12.88 3.85 4.78
C ARG A 57 -12.67 3.59 6.28
N TRP A 58 -11.46 3.19 6.69
CA TRP A 58 -11.17 2.77 8.07
C TRP A 58 -10.00 3.52 8.72
N TYR A 59 -9.10 4.07 7.91
CA TYR A 59 -7.83 4.62 8.33
C TYR A 59 -7.61 6.03 7.79
N THR A 60 -6.85 6.83 8.53
CA THR A 60 -6.41 8.15 8.08
C THR A 60 -5.36 8.01 6.98
N PRO A 61 -5.15 9.04 6.13
CA PRO A 61 -4.10 9.03 5.11
C PRO A 61 -2.72 8.69 5.68
N TYR A 62 -2.37 9.23 6.85
CA TYR A 62 -1.12 8.93 7.53
C TYR A 62 -0.98 7.44 7.88
N GLU A 63 -2.02 6.84 8.48
CA GLU A 63 -2.02 5.40 8.81
C GLU A 63 -1.86 4.55 7.55
N ILE A 64 -2.55 4.91 6.47
CA ILE A 64 -2.49 4.20 5.17
C ILE A 64 -1.09 4.25 4.57
N LEU A 65 -0.48 5.44 4.52
CA LEU A 65 0.88 5.60 4.01
C LEU A 65 1.88 4.80 4.85
N LYS A 66 1.74 4.80 6.17
CA LYS A 66 2.57 3.96 7.04
C LYS A 66 2.41 2.47 6.74
N MET A 67 1.20 1.98 6.53
CA MET A 67 0.96 0.57 6.18
C MET A 67 1.73 0.15 4.93
N ALA A 68 1.75 1.02 3.91
CA ALA A 68 2.42 0.75 2.63
C ALA A 68 3.94 0.99 2.64
N THR A 69 4.47 1.63 3.67
CA THR A 69 5.90 2.00 3.79
C THR A 69 6.54 1.35 5.01
N SER A 70 6.68 2.07 6.11
CA SER A 70 7.43 1.62 7.28
C SER A 70 6.86 0.37 7.94
N THR A 71 5.53 0.19 7.98
CA THR A 71 4.93 -1.04 8.54
C THR A 71 5.17 -2.26 7.65
N ASN A 72 5.12 -2.09 6.31
CA ASN A 72 5.52 -3.15 5.38
C ASN A 72 7.01 -3.51 5.54
N ALA A 73 7.88 -2.51 5.76
CA ALA A 73 9.29 -2.75 6.05
C ALA A 73 9.48 -3.59 7.32
N GLU A 74 8.77 -3.26 8.41
CA GLU A 74 8.80 -4.05 9.64
C GLU A 74 8.35 -5.51 9.40
N LEU A 75 7.30 -5.72 8.58
CA LEU A 75 6.84 -7.06 8.21
C LEU A 75 7.93 -7.84 7.46
N LEU A 76 8.61 -7.21 6.50
CA LEU A 76 9.69 -7.84 5.73
C LEU A 76 10.89 -8.19 6.61
N MET A 77 11.17 -7.42 7.65
CA MET A 77 12.24 -7.72 8.62
C MET A 77 12.02 -9.06 9.35
N LEU A 78 10.77 -9.52 9.48
CA LEU A 78 10.47 -10.84 10.07
C LEU A 78 10.99 -12.00 9.24
N CYS A 79 11.33 -11.78 7.97
CA CYS A 79 11.96 -12.77 7.12
C CYS A 79 13.40 -13.12 7.55
N GLY A 80 14.00 -12.32 8.45
CA GLY A 80 15.35 -12.51 8.96
C GLY A 80 16.39 -12.62 7.84
N PRO A 81 17.20 -13.69 7.81
CA PRO A 81 18.24 -13.86 6.79
C PRO A 81 17.74 -13.93 5.35
N ARG A 82 16.44 -14.14 5.14
CA ARG A 82 15.82 -14.19 3.80
C ARG A 82 15.33 -12.82 3.31
N ASN A 83 15.42 -11.78 4.16
CA ASN A 83 15.09 -10.43 3.72
C ASN A 83 16.01 -10.00 2.57
N PRO A 84 15.49 -9.61 1.40
CA PRO A 84 16.30 -9.18 0.27
C PRO A 84 16.95 -7.80 0.48
N TYR A 85 16.40 -6.97 1.38
CA TYR A 85 16.88 -5.61 1.68
C TYR A 85 17.87 -5.63 2.86
N ARG A 86 19.14 -5.94 2.57
CA ARG A 86 20.17 -6.15 3.62
C ARG A 86 21.11 -4.98 3.82
N LEU A 87 21.13 -4.03 2.87
CA LEU A 87 22.11 -2.95 2.87
C LEU A 87 21.64 -1.71 3.63
N GLY A 88 20.35 -1.62 3.93
CA GLY A 88 19.78 -0.50 4.65
C GLY A 88 18.28 -0.64 4.90
N PRO A 89 17.67 0.27 5.65
CA PRO A 89 16.24 0.33 5.85
C PRO A 89 15.49 0.62 4.55
N ILE A 90 14.22 0.21 4.50
CA ILE A 90 13.25 0.58 3.44
C ILE A 90 12.01 1.21 4.09
N GLY A 91 11.22 1.92 3.28
CA GLY A 91 9.94 2.51 3.71
C GLY A 91 10.09 3.70 4.64
N VAL A 92 11.28 4.28 4.72
CA VAL A 92 11.63 5.48 5.48
C VAL A 92 12.54 6.38 4.67
N ILE A 93 12.57 7.68 4.98
CA ILE A 93 13.52 8.65 4.41
C ILE A 93 14.51 9.00 5.51
N GLU A 94 15.67 8.35 5.50
CA GLU A 94 16.76 8.60 6.45
C GLU A 94 18.12 8.22 5.82
N GLU A 95 19.20 8.68 6.42
CA GLU A 95 20.55 8.37 5.95
C GLU A 95 20.80 6.85 6.02
N GLY A 96 21.34 6.28 4.93
CA GLY A 96 21.60 4.84 4.80
C GLY A 96 20.40 4.00 4.36
N ALA A 97 19.21 4.58 4.22
CA ALA A 97 18.06 3.88 3.65
C ALA A 97 18.21 3.69 2.14
N TYR A 98 17.51 2.68 1.60
CA TYR A 98 17.33 2.57 0.16
C TYR A 98 16.63 3.81 -0.37
N ALA A 99 17.15 4.36 -1.47
CA ALA A 99 16.56 5.53 -2.13
C ALA A 99 15.36 5.12 -2.99
N ASP A 100 14.32 4.61 -2.33
CA ASP A 100 13.02 4.25 -2.90
C ASP A 100 12.04 5.37 -2.54
N MET A 101 11.73 6.26 -3.49
CA MET A 101 10.97 7.48 -3.22
C MET A 101 9.94 7.75 -4.29
N LEU A 102 8.82 8.33 -3.86
CA LEU A 102 7.78 8.89 -4.71
C LEU A 102 7.65 10.37 -4.41
N LEU A 103 7.70 11.21 -5.43
CA LEU A 103 7.29 12.61 -5.31
C LEU A 103 5.91 12.75 -5.95
N ILE A 104 4.97 13.27 -5.17
CA ILE A 104 3.56 13.36 -5.53
C ILE A 104 3.19 14.83 -5.67
N ASP A 105 2.50 15.21 -6.74
CA ASP A 105 1.93 16.54 -6.91
C ASP A 105 0.72 16.66 -5.97
N GLY A 106 0.88 17.46 -4.91
CA GLY A 106 -0.08 17.62 -3.83
C GLY A 106 0.32 16.90 -2.52
N ASN A 107 -0.56 16.98 -1.52
CA ASN A 107 -0.30 16.45 -0.19
C ASN A 107 -1.10 15.15 0.06
N PRO A 108 -0.49 13.96 -0.02
CA PRO A 108 -1.20 12.69 0.21
C PRO A 108 -1.62 12.48 1.68
N LEU A 109 -1.13 13.28 2.63
CA LEU A 109 -1.60 13.27 4.01
C LEU A 109 -2.96 13.96 4.17
N GLU A 110 -3.31 14.84 3.24
CA GLU A 110 -4.62 15.50 3.18
C GLU A 110 -5.57 14.75 2.24
N ASN A 111 -5.05 14.26 1.13
CA ASN A 111 -5.81 13.55 0.10
C ASN A 111 -5.10 12.28 -0.35
N ILE A 112 -5.47 11.15 0.24
CA ILE A 112 -4.88 9.85 -0.13
C ILE A 112 -5.24 9.41 -1.55
N ASP A 113 -6.29 9.96 -2.18
CA ASP A 113 -6.67 9.60 -3.54
C ASP A 113 -5.61 10.01 -4.58
N LEU A 114 -4.67 10.89 -4.22
CA LEU A 114 -3.51 11.21 -5.07
C LEU A 114 -2.69 9.96 -5.43
N VAL A 115 -2.61 8.97 -4.53
CA VAL A 115 -1.86 7.72 -4.82
C VAL A 115 -2.63 6.79 -5.76
N ALA A 116 -3.91 7.03 -6.00
CA ALA A 116 -4.75 6.18 -6.87
C ALA A 116 -4.45 6.37 -8.36
N ASN A 117 -3.91 7.52 -8.75
CA ASN A 117 -3.61 7.89 -10.13
C ASN A 117 -2.13 8.23 -10.30
N PRO A 118 -1.23 7.23 -10.30
CA PRO A 118 0.22 7.45 -10.37
C PRO A 118 0.67 8.11 -11.67
N ASP A 119 -0.04 7.89 -12.77
CA ASP A 119 0.31 8.48 -14.06
C ASP A 119 0.16 10.01 -14.05
N GLU A 120 -0.85 10.52 -13.36
CA GLU A 120 -1.14 11.94 -13.24
C GLU A 120 -0.36 12.58 -12.08
N ASN A 121 -0.37 11.95 -10.91
CA ASN A 121 0.03 12.60 -9.67
C ASN A 121 1.46 12.29 -9.23
N PHE A 122 2.10 11.22 -9.73
CA PHE A 122 3.49 10.94 -9.38
C PHE A 122 4.41 11.67 -10.35
N VAL A 123 5.04 12.74 -9.90
CA VAL A 123 5.98 13.54 -10.71
C VAL A 123 7.38 12.95 -10.73
N MET A 124 7.75 12.18 -9.68
CA MET A 124 8.98 11.39 -9.69
C MET A 124 8.77 10.01 -9.06
N ILE A 125 9.36 9.01 -9.67
CA ILE A 125 9.45 7.64 -9.15
C ILE A 125 10.93 7.25 -9.13
N MET A 126 11.45 6.97 -7.96
CA MET A 126 12.83 6.53 -7.76
C MET A 126 12.83 5.18 -7.06
N LYS A 127 13.67 4.26 -7.51
CA LYS A 127 13.95 2.97 -6.87
C LYS A 127 15.45 2.71 -6.84
N ASP A 128 15.95 2.42 -5.65
CA ASP A 128 17.37 2.16 -5.40
C ASP A 128 18.27 3.24 -6.01
N GLY A 129 17.90 4.51 -5.83
CA GLY A 129 18.58 5.67 -6.38
C GLY A 129 18.40 5.91 -7.89
N LYS A 130 17.79 4.98 -8.62
CA LYS A 130 17.50 5.13 -10.06
C LYS A 130 16.14 5.77 -10.28
N VAL A 131 16.13 6.85 -11.08
CA VAL A 131 14.90 7.54 -11.48
C VAL A 131 14.25 6.80 -12.65
N TYR A 132 12.98 6.39 -12.49
CA TYR A 132 12.16 5.70 -13.49
C TYR A 132 11.14 6.64 -14.14
N LYS A 133 10.66 7.64 -13.41
CA LYS A 133 9.79 8.69 -13.91
C LYS A 133 10.30 10.03 -13.38
N ASN A 134 10.36 11.04 -14.21
CA ASN A 134 10.59 12.43 -13.82
C ASN A 134 9.86 13.34 -14.80
N THR A 135 8.86 14.04 -14.31
CA THR A 135 8.08 15.04 -15.07
C THR A 135 8.29 16.45 -14.52
N ILE A 136 9.27 16.65 -13.64
CA ILE A 136 9.64 17.97 -13.13
C ILE A 136 10.36 18.70 -14.25
N GLN A 137 9.81 19.87 -14.62
CA GLN A 137 10.41 20.81 -15.59
C GLN A 137 11.32 21.80 -14.89
#